data_75e1158ab6f243adf78568907bef904b
#
_entry.id   75e1158ab6f243adf78568907bef904b
#
_cell.length_a   1.000
_cell.length_b   1.000
_cell.length_c   1.000
_cell.angle_alpha   90.00
_cell.angle_beta   90.00
_cell.angle_gamma   90.00
#
_symmetry.space_group_name_H-M   'P 1'
#
loop_
_entity.id
_entity.type
_entity.pdbx_description
1 polymer ?
#
loop_
_entity_poly.entity_id
_entity_poly.type
_entity_poly.pdbx_seq_one_letter_code
_entity_poly.pdbx_strand_id
1 'polypeptide(L)'
;MDRNTEINGKVEEQYTSWAATYDKEKVAIFARAGYSYEEFMDCFIKCCGLRDGMNILDVGSGTGLTAIALAKALSGNCQIVGIEPIEAMATSARTNIKKEQLEDVIMIEKAPAERIPSGDSAYDLVTCTFAIRHMNINKALSEFIRVLKPKGKIVIADIYAPEKWRSALGKVVTPFLGFAFRFSKYQAETKSRVLTINEWRTLLEGLGLTITEIVQFPGKKEPEWELGRAIMAVGK
;
A
#
# COMPACT_ATOMS: atom_id res chain seq x y z
N MET A 1 22.86 12.16 12.03
CA MET A 1 21.75 11.21 11.88
C MET A 1 21.05 11.56 10.60
N ASP A 2 20.96 10.64 9.64
CA ASP A 2 20.40 10.95 8.32
C ASP A 2 18.90 11.21 8.46
N ARG A 3 18.40 12.21 7.71
CA ARG A 3 16.99 12.64 7.73
C ARG A 3 16.00 11.49 7.46
N ASN A 4 16.43 10.50 6.68
CA ASN A 4 15.65 9.29 6.39
C ASN A 4 15.55 8.36 7.61
N THR A 5 16.59 8.26 8.43
CA THR A 5 16.59 7.45 9.65
C THR A 5 15.63 8.02 10.71
N GLU A 6 15.56 9.35 10.82
CA GLU A 6 14.64 10.02 11.75
C GLU A 6 13.16 9.89 11.32
N ILE A 7 12.89 9.93 10.02
CA ILE A 7 11.53 9.73 9.47
C ILE A 7 11.07 8.29 9.71
N ASN A 8 11.93 7.31 9.45
CA ASN A 8 11.61 5.90 9.66
C ASN A 8 11.34 5.58 11.13
N GLY A 9 12.10 6.15 12.07
CA GLY A 9 11.86 5.96 13.51
C GLY A 9 10.51 6.49 13.97
N LYS A 10 10.06 7.64 13.45
CA LYS A 10 8.74 8.22 13.80
C LYS A 10 7.59 7.43 13.18
N VAL A 11 7.78 6.88 11.99
CA VAL A 11 6.79 5.99 11.35
C VAL A 11 6.68 4.70 12.16
N GLU A 12 7.78 4.08 12.53
CA GLU A 12 7.80 2.86 13.34
C GLU A 12 7.09 3.06 14.70
N GLU A 13 7.40 4.15 15.42
CA GLU A 13 6.74 4.48 16.68
C GLU A 13 5.23 4.65 16.53
N GLN A 14 4.79 5.38 15.50
CA GLN A 14 3.38 5.59 15.23
C GLN A 14 2.64 4.28 14.94
N TYR A 15 3.15 3.45 14.02
CA TYR A 15 2.50 2.19 13.67
C TYR A 15 2.58 1.16 14.80
N THR A 16 3.63 1.18 15.62
CA THR A 16 3.70 0.36 16.84
C THR A 16 2.57 0.72 17.81
N SER A 17 2.33 2.02 18.02
CA SER A 17 1.22 2.46 18.89
C SER A 17 -0.17 2.15 18.31
N TRP A 18 -0.27 2.05 16.99
CA TRP A 18 -1.52 1.78 16.28
C TRP A 18 -1.86 0.31 16.13
N ALA A 19 -0.89 -0.60 16.23
CA ALA A 19 -1.06 -2.00 15.86
C ALA A 19 -2.32 -2.66 16.44
N ALA A 20 -2.69 -2.32 17.69
CA ALA A 20 -3.87 -2.88 18.36
C ALA A 20 -5.22 -2.34 17.85
N THR A 21 -5.26 -1.13 17.29
CA THR A 21 -6.49 -0.45 16.88
C THR A 21 -6.56 -0.20 15.38
N TYR A 22 -5.48 -0.49 14.66
CA TYR A 22 -5.28 -0.15 13.26
C TYR A 22 -6.44 -0.60 12.36
N ASP A 23 -6.90 -1.84 12.50
CA ASP A 23 -7.95 -2.40 11.63
C ASP A 23 -9.28 -1.65 11.79
N LYS A 24 -9.65 -1.33 13.04
CA LYS A 24 -10.87 -0.55 13.32
C LYS A 24 -10.75 0.88 12.80
N GLU A 25 -9.60 1.51 13.00
CA GLU A 25 -9.37 2.88 12.53
C GLU A 25 -9.34 2.95 11.00
N LYS A 26 -8.77 1.94 10.33
CA LYS A 26 -8.77 1.82 8.87
C LYS A 26 -10.20 1.79 8.32
N VAL A 27 -11.07 0.94 8.86
CA VAL A 27 -12.50 0.89 8.48
C VAL A 27 -13.17 2.25 8.68
N ALA A 28 -12.93 2.92 9.81
CA ALA A 28 -13.50 4.24 10.09
C ALA A 28 -13.00 5.34 9.12
N ILE A 29 -11.73 5.27 8.67
CA ILE A 29 -11.16 6.19 7.67
C ILE A 29 -11.89 6.04 6.33
N PHE A 30 -12.15 4.81 5.89
CA PHE A 30 -12.88 4.55 4.65
C PHE A 30 -14.32 5.02 4.72
N ALA A 31 -15.01 4.74 5.82
CA ALA A 31 -16.38 5.20 6.04
C ALA A 31 -16.51 6.74 6.01
N ARG A 32 -15.53 7.47 6.58
CA ARG A 32 -15.48 8.95 6.48
C ARG A 32 -15.30 9.43 5.04
N ALA A 33 -14.57 8.69 4.22
CA ALA A 33 -14.40 8.99 2.81
C ALA A 33 -15.64 8.65 1.94
N GLY A 34 -16.66 8.04 2.54
CA GLY A 34 -17.96 7.81 1.90
C GLY A 34 -18.09 6.48 1.17
N TYR A 35 -17.20 5.52 1.41
CA TYR A 35 -17.28 4.15 0.92
C TYR A 35 -16.76 3.16 1.98
N SER A 36 -17.13 1.88 1.87
CA SER A 36 -16.69 0.88 2.81
C SER A 36 -15.28 0.35 2.48
N TYR A 37 -14.59 -0.18 3.49
CA TYR A 37 -13.34 -0.89 3.26
C TYR A 37 -13.55 -2.16 2.43
N GLU A 38 -14.70 -2.81 2.55
CA GLU A 38 -15.08 -3.99 1.77
C GLU A 38 -15.22 -3.66 0.28
N GLU A 39 -15.98 -2.61 -0.07
CA GLU A 39 -16.09 -2.13 -1.46
C GLU A 39 -14.72 -1.85 -2.08
N PHE A 40 -13.83 -1.24 -1.31
CA PHE A 40 -12.46 -1.00 -1.75
C PHE A 40 -11.71 -2.31 -1.98
N MET A 41 -11.76 -3.26 -1.04
CA MET A 41 -11.08 -4.54 -1.16
C MET A 41 -11.62 -5.41 -2.30
N ASP A 42 -12.91 -5.38 -2.56
CA ASP A 42 -13.52 -6.06 -3.71
C ASP A 42 -12.97 -5.53 -5.04
N CYS A 43 -12.83 -4.21 -5.16
CA CYS A 43 -12.19 -3.61 -6.33
C CYS A 43 -10.70 -3.98 -6.41
N PHE A 44 -9.99 -3.95 -5.28
CA PHE A 44 -8.58 -4.32 -5.23
C PHE A 44 -8.35 -5.77 -5.68
N ILE A 45 -9.13 -6.70 -5.17
CA ILE A 45 -9.09 -8.13 -5.52
C ILE A 45 -9.37 -8.32 -7.03
N LYS A 46 -10.35 -7.62 -7.60
CA LYS A 46 -10.61 -7.64 -9.04
C LYS A 46 -9.42 -7.17 -9.85
N CYS A 47 -8.77 -6.08 -9.45
CA CYS A 47 -7.56 -5.57 -10.11
C CYS A 47 -6.38 -6.57 -10.02
N CYS A 48 -6.32 -7.42 -9.00
CA CYS A 48 -5.29 -8.43 -8.84
C CYS A 48 -5.34 -9.51 -9.93
N GLY A 49 -6.51 -9.82 -10.48
CA GLY A 49 -6.67 -10.87 -11.50
C GLY A 49 -6.25 -12.24 -10.97
N LEU A 50 -6.78 -12.59 -9.79
CA LEU A 50 -6.41 -13.78 -9.06
C LEU A 50 -6.66 -15.07 -9.83
N ARG A 51 -5.79 -16.07 -9.63
CA ARG A 51 -5.88 -17.42 -10.17
C ARG A 51 -5.38 -18.40 -9.12
N ASP A 52 -5.94 -19.56 -9.10
CA ASP A 52 -5.52 -20.65 -8.20
C ASP A 52 -4.04 -21.00 -8.37
N GLY A 53 -3.40 -21.32 -7.27
CA GLY A 53 -2.00 -21.72 -7.23
C GLY A 53 -0.98 -20.57 -7.35
N MET A 54 -1.42 -19.30 -7.30
CA MET A 54 -0.52 -18.15 -7.34
C MET A 54 0.43 -18.10 -6.14
N ASN A 55 1.68 -17.69 -6.42
CA ASN A 55 2.61 -17.19 -5.40
C ASN A 55 2.47 -15.68 -5.33
N ILE A 56 2.10 -15.15 -4.17
CA ILE A 56 1.79 -13.73 -3.96
C ILE A 56 2.76 -13.14 -2.93
N LEU A 57 3.26 -11.95 -3.20
CA LEU A 57 4.00 -11.15 -2.24
C LEU A 57 3.14 -9.94 -1.83
N ASP A 58 2.88 -9.78 -0.54
CA ASP A 58 2.20 -8.60 0.02
C ASP A 58 3.22 -7.72 0.75
N VAL A 59 3.52 -6.56 0.19
CA VAL A 59 4.59 -5.66 0.67
C VAL A 59 4.01 -4.57 1.57
N GLY A 60 4.57 -4.48 2.79
CA GLY A 60 3.99 -3.65 3.85
C GLY A 60 2.66 -4.25 4.31
N SER A 61 2.67 -5.54 4.61
CA SER A 61 1.49 -6.33 4.99
C SER A 61 0.73 -5.75 6.19
N GLY A 62 1.38 -4.95 7.03
CA GLY A 62 0.77 -4.35 8.21
C GLY A 62 0.21 -5.43 9.14
N THR A 63 -1.08 -5.36 9.40
CA THR A 63 -1.83 -6.34 10.23
C THR A 63 -2.32 -7.56 9.44
N GLY A 64 -1.90 -7.71 8.17
CA GLY A 64 -2.21 -8.87 7.33
C GLY A 64 -3.57 -8.82 6.62
N LEU A 65 -4.32 -7.72 6.70
CA LEU A 65 -5.69 -7.65 6.14
C LEU A 65 -5.74 -7.95 4.64
N THR A 66 -4.79 -7.42 3.86
CA THR A 66 -4.74 -7.64 2.40
C THR A 66 -4.40 -9.11 2.10
N ALA A 67 -3.37 -9.66 2.73
CA ALA A 67 -2.99 -11.06 2.55
C ALA A 67 -4.14 -12.02 2.90
N ILE A 68 -4.84 -11.77 4.01
CA ILE A 68 -6.02 -12.55 4.42
C ILE A 68 -7.15 -12.46 3.39
N ALA A 69 -7.43 -11.26 2.89
CA ALA A 69 -8.48 -11.06 1.89
C ALA A 69 -8.15 -11.80 0.57
N LEU A 70 -6.90 -11.75 0.11
CA LEU A 70 -6.43 -12.47 -1.07
C LEU A 70 -6.51 -13.99 -0.89
N ALA A 71 -6.07 -14.52 0.27
CA ALA A 71 -6.16 -15.94 0.58
C ALA A 71 -7.62 -16.43 0.59
N LYS A 72 -8.53 -15.67 1.22
CA LYS A 72 -9.97 -15.99 1.24
C LYS A 72 -10.58 -15.97 -0.17
N ALA A 73 -10.21 -15.00 -1.01
CA ALA A 73 -10.69 -14.91 -2.39
C ALA A 73 -10.26 -16.10 -3.25
N LEU A 74 -9.14 -16.75 -2.91
CA LEU A 74 -8.65 -17.97 -3.56
C LEU A 74 -8.99 -19.26 -2.77
N SER A 75 -9.86 -19.17 -1.77
CA SER A 75 -10.23 -20.33 -0.90
C SER A 75 -8.99 -21.06 -0.34
N GLY A 76 -7.91 -20.33 -0.07
CA GLY A 76 -6.64 -20.88 0.39
C GLY A 76 -5.76 -21.51 -0.70
N ASN A 77 -6.20 -21.55 -1.94
CA ASN A 77 -5.43 -22.16 -3.04
C ASN A 77 -4.37 -21.16 -3.59
N CYS A 78 -3.43 -20.76 -2.75
CA CYS A 78 -2.30 -19.88 -3.05
C CYS A 78 -1.22 -20.02 -1.96
N GLN A 79 -0.07 -19.40 -2.21
CA GLN A 79 0.97 -19.17 -1.20
C GLN A 79 1.23 -17.67 -1.13
N ILE A 80 1.15 -17.10 0.06
CA ILE A 80 1.35 -15.67 0.28
C ILE A 80 2.50 -15.44 1.25
N VAL A 81 3.46 -14.65 0.83
CA VAL A 81 4.48 -14.08 1.71
C VAL A 81 4.15 -12.63 1.95
N GLY A 82 3.92 -12.25 3.19
CA GLY A 82 3.80 -10.85 3.59
C GLY A 82 5.13 -10.36 4.16
N ILE A 83 5.62 -9.21 3.72
CA ILE A 83 6.77 -8.57 4.37
C ILE A 83 6.33 -7.31 5.11
N GLU A 84 6.79 -7.18 6.36
CA GLU A 84 6.47 -6.06 7.25
C GLU A 84 7.68 -5.73 8.14
N PRO A 85 8.25 -4.52 8.05
CA PRO A 85 9.42 -4.17 8.86
C PRO A 85 9.11 -3.91 10.35
N ILE A 86 7.86 -3.54 10.69
CA ILE A 86 7.47 -3.15 12.04
C ILE A 86 6.95 -4.37 12.81
N GLU A 87 7.71 -4.81 13.83
CA GLU A 87 7.44 -6.05 14.56
C GLU A 87 6.05 -6.09 15.21
N ALA A 88 5.57 -4.96 15.74
CA ALA A 88 4.24 -4.90 16.35
C ALA A 88 3.13 -5.18 15.32
N MET A 89 3.28 -4.66 14.10
CA MET A 89 2.37 -4.90 12.98
C MET A 89 2.45 -6.36 12.52
N ALA A 90 3.66 -6.88 12.32
CA ALA A 90 3.89 -8.28 11.93
C ALA A 90 3.31 -9.27 12.97
N THR A 91 3.41 -8.96 14.26
CA THR A 91 2.81 -9.77 15.34
C THR A 91 1.30 -9.74 15.28
N SER A 92 0.70 -8.57 15.02
CA SER A 92 -0.74 -8.45 14.81
C SER A 92 -1.19 -9.24 13.57
N ALA A 93 -0.41 -9.20 12.47
CA ALA A 93 -0.67 -9.98 11.28
C ALA A 93 -0.70 -11.49 11.57
N ARG A 94 0.32 -12.03 12.24
CA ARG A 94 0.36 -13.46 12.63
C ARG A 94 -0.82 -13.85 13.50
N THR A 95 -1.23 -12.96 14.41
CA THR A 95 -2.42 -13.19 15.25
C THR A 95 -3.71 -13.24 14.43
N ASN A 96 -3.87 -12.29 13.48
CA ASN A 96 -5.04 -12.26 12.60
C ASN A 96 -5.08 -13.47 11.66
N ILE A 97 -3.94 -13.86 11.08
CA ILE A 97 -3.80 -15.04 10.21
C ILE A 97 -4.19 -16.30 10.94
N LYS A 98 -3.71 -16.48 12.19
CA LYS A 98 -4.05 -17.60 13.04
C LYS A 98 -5.55 -17.65 13.37
N LYS A 99 -6.15 -16.51 13.69
CA LYS A 99 -7.59 -16.41 13.94
C LYS A 99 -8.42 -16.86 12.74
N GLU A 100 -7.93 -16.62 11.53
CA GLU A 100 -8.58 -17.00 10.27
C GLU A 100 -8.17 -18.40 9.77
N GLN A 101 -7.31 -19.12 10.52
CA GLN A 101 -6.81 -20.47 10.18
C GLN A 101 -6.10 -20.52 8.82
N LEU A 102 -5.24 -19.53 8.56
CA LEU A 102 -4.53 -19.33 7.27
C LEU A 102 -3.00 -19.47 7.41
N GLU A 103 -2.50 -20.07 8.53
CA GLU A 103 -1.05 -20.20 8.79
C GLU A 103 -0.33 -21.07 7.76
N ASP A 104 -1.02 -22.02 7.15
CA ASP A 104 -0.46 -22.87 6.09
C ASP A 104 -0.42 -22.17 4.71
N VAL A 105 -1.09 -21.02 4.58
CA VAL A 105 -1.24 -20.26 3.33
C VAL A 105 -0.44 -18.97 3.35
N ILE A 106 -0.37 -18.30 4.51
CA ILE A 106 0.23 -16.98 4.66
C ILE A 106 1.37 -17.00 5.65
N MET A 107 2.56 -16.61 5.22
CA MET A 107 3.73 -16.40 6.06
C MET A 107 4.07 -14.90 6.16
N ILE A 108 4.40 -14.40 7.35
CA ILE A 108 4.85 -13.03 7.56
C ILE A 108 6.33 -13.00 7.92
N GLU A 109 7.11 -12.33 7.08
CA GLU A 109 8.55 -12.11 7.28
C GLU A 109 8.85 -10.66 7.65
N LYS A 110 9.83 -10.46 8.53
CA LYS A 110 10.31 -9.14 8.88
C LYS A 110 11.36 -8.68 7.87
N ALA A 111 10.96 -7.83 6.93
CA ALA A 111 11.87 -7.28 5.92
C ALA A 111 11.40 -5.91 5.43
N PRO A 112 12.34 -5.03 5.02
CA PRO A 112 12.02 -3.80 4.33
C PRO A 112 11.76 -4.07 2.85
N ALA A 113 10.89 -3.26 2.25
CA ALA A 113 10.54 -3.35 0.83
C ALA A 113 11.71 -3.09 -0.13
N GLU A 114 12.72 -2.35 0.33
CA GLU A 114 13.93 -2.01 -0.42
C GLU A 114 14.94 -3.16 -0.53
N ARG A 115 14.68 -4.28 0.15
CA ARG A 115 15.50 -5.50 0.12
C ARG A 115 14.64 -6.70 0.48
N ILE A 116 13.90 -7.21 -0.50
CA ILE A 116 13.00 -8.36 -0.35
C ILE A 116 13.83 -9.65 -0.27
N PRO A 117 13.68 -10.48 0.80
CA PRO A 117 14.45 -11.69 1.01
C PRO A 117 13.95 -12.87 0.14
N SER A 118 13.73 -12.63 -1.15
CA SER A 118 13.27 -13.61 -2.11
C SER A 118 14.12 -13.56 -3.39
N GLY A 119 14.21 -14.68 -4.07
CA GLY A 119 14.90 -14.76 -5.37
C GLY A 119 14.18 -13.99 -6.47
N ASP A 120 14.85 -13.84 -7.61
CA ASP A 120 14.28 -13.21 -8.80
C ASP A 120 13.12 -14.04 -9.34
N SER A 121 12.11 -13.39 -9.90
CA SER A 121 10.96 -14.04 -10.55
C SER A 121 10.27 -15.12 -9.68
N ALA A 122 10.09 -14.83 -8.40
CA ALA A 122 9.47 -15.75 -7.43
C ALA A 122 7.93 -15.66 -7.40
N TYR A 123 7.37 -14.47 -7.70
CA TYR A 123 5.95 -14.20 -7.48
C TYR A 123 5.17 -13.93 -8.75
N ASP A 124 3.94 -14.41 -8.80
CA ASP A 124 2.97 -14.15 -9.86
C ASP A 124 2.30 -12.78 -9.68
N LEU A 125 2.15 -12.37 -8.43
CA LEU A 125 1.52 -11.11 -8.02
C LEU A 125 2.33 -10.46 -6.90
N VAL A 126 2.58 -9.16 -7.02
CA VAL A 126 3.10 -8.32 -5.94
C VAL A 126 2.04 -7.29 -5.57
N THR A 127 1.64 -7.22 -4.32
CA THR A 127 0.69 -6.23 -3.80
C THR A 127 1.34 -5.28 -2.82
N CYS A 128 0.87 -4.04 -2.79
CA CYS A 128 1.26 -3.05 -1.78
C CYS A 128 0.09 -2.12 -1.49
N THR A 129 -0.47 -2.16 -0.28
CA THR A 129 -1.65 -1.38 0.09
C THR A 129 -1.35 -0.35 1.18
N PHE A 130 -1.45 0.94 0.85
CA PHE A 130 -1.25 2.08 1.75
C PHE A 130 0.11 2.13 2.46
N ALA A 131 1.14 1.52 1.88
CA ALA A 131 2.46 1.42 2.48
C ALA A 131 3.57 2.09 1.66
N ILE A 132 3.45 2.11 0.33
CA ILE A 132 4.56 2.49 -0.58
C ILE A 132 5.05 3.94 -0.36
N ARG A 133 4.19 4.86 0.06
CA ARG A 133 4.56 6.24 0.37
C ARG A 133 5.52 6.37 1.55
N HIS A 134 5.65 5.34 2.40
CA HIS A 134 6.56 5.30 3.55
C HIS A 134 7.93 4.68 3.22
N MET A 135 8.11 4.21 1.99
CA MET A 135 9.30 3.52 1.50
C MET A 135 10.15 4.43 0.60
N ASN A 136 11.37 3.99 0.28
CA ASN A 136 12.07 4.51 -0.87
C ASN A 136 11.44 3.93 -2.13
N ILE A 137 10.50 4.68 -2.74
CA ILE A 137 9.64 4.22 -3.83
C ILE A 137 10.46 3.60 -4.98
N ASN A 138 11.55 4.24 -5.40
CA ASN A 138 12.37 3.75 -6.52
C ASN A 138 13.02 2.40 -6.19
N LYS A 139 13.60 2.26 -4.98
CA LYS A 139 14.22 0.99 -4.54
C LYS A 139 13.17 -0.10 -4.36
N ALA A 140 12.04 0.22 -3.75
CA ALA A 140 10.94 -0.74 -3.57
C ALA A 140 10.39 -1.23 -4.90
N LEU A 141 10.11 -0.34 -5.87
CA LEU A 141 9.66 -0.72 -7.20
C LEU A 141 10.69 -1.55 -7.96
N SER A 142 11.99 -1.26 -7.82
CA SER A 142 13.05 -2.09 -8.42
C SER A 142 13.04 -3.52 -7.85
N GLU A 143 12.82 -3.67 -6.54
CA GLU A 143 12.68 -4.97 -5.91
C GLU A 143 11.39 -5.69 -6.35
N PHE A 144 10.24 -4.97 -6.45
CA PHE A 144 9.00 -5.54 -6.96
C PHE A 144 9.20 -6.13 -8.37
N ILE A 145 9.88 -5.37 -9.25
CA ILE A 145 10.21 -5.82 -10.62
C ILE A 145 11.14 -7.03 -10.58
N ARG A 146 12.14 -7.04 -9.69
CA ARG A 146 13.09 -8.14 -9.59
C ARG A 146 12.41 -9.45 -9.20
N VAL A 147 11.58 -9.42 -8.16
CA VAL A 147 10.92 -10.62 -7.64
C VAL A 147 9.70 -11.06 -8.43
N LEU A 148 9.19 -10.20 -9.33
CA LEU A 148 8.04 -10.50 -10.16
C LEU A 148 8.40 -11.41 -11.32
N LYS A 149 7.65 -12.49 -11.53
CA LYS A 149 7.77 -13.38 -12.69
C LYS A 149 7.53 -12.64 -14.01
N PRO A 150 8.07 -13.13 -15.14
CA PRO A 150 7.62 -12.70 -16.46
C PRO A 150 6.09 -12.87 -16.57
N LYS A 151 5.37 -11.85 -17.07
CA LYS A 151 3.89 -11.78 -17.10
C LYS A 151 3.21 -11.72 -15.74
N GLY A 152 3.95 -11.51 -14.67
CA GLY A 152 3.39 -11.21 -13.36
C GLY A 152 2.77 -9.81 -13.32
N LYS A 153 2.03 -9.52 -12.26
CA LYS A 153 1.34 -8.25 -12.06
C LYS A 153 1.76 -7.62 -10.74
N ILE A 154 1.87 -6.30 -10.72
CA ILE A 154 1.98 -5.49 -9.50
C ILE A 154 0.66 -4.76 -9.32
N VAL A 155 0.09 -4.76 -8.11
CA VAL A 155 -1.09 -3.98 -7.77
C VAL A 155 -0.80 -3.12 -6.55
N ILE A 156 -0.79 -1.81 -6.76
CA ILE A 156 -0.51 -0.81 -5.73
C ILE A 156 -1.79 -0.05 -5.43
N ALA A 157 -2.16 0.02 -4.17
CA ALA A 157 -3.21 0.90 -3.70
C ALA A 157 -2.66 1.90 -2.71
N ASP A 158 -2.80 3.19 -2.99
CA ASP A 158 -2.35 4.25 -2.08
C ASP A 158 -3.20 5.52 -2.25
N ILE A 159 -2.94 6.49 -1.38
CA ILE A 159 -3.45 7.84 -1.55
C ILE A 159 -2.70 8.55 -2.69
N TYR A 160 -3.41 9.41 -3.40
CA TYR A 160 -2.82 10.27 -4.42
C TYR A 160 -3.15 11.74 -4.17
N ALA A 161 -2.23 12.61 -4.59
CA ALA A 161 -2.44 14.05 -4.55
C ALA A 161 -3.23 14.51 -5.77
N PRO A 162 -4.17 15.45 -5.63
CA PRO A 162 -4.82 16.08 -6.76
C PRO A 162 -3.80 16.77 -7.68
N GLU A 163 -3.99 16.68 -8.99
CA GLU A 163 -3.11 17.34 -9.96
C GLU A 163 -3.00 18.87 -9.73
N LYS A 164 -4.07 19.47 -9.22
CA LYS A 164 -4.10 20.91 -8.87
C LYS A 164 -3.04 21.32 -7.86
N TRP A 165 -2.57 20.39 -7.01
CA TRP A 165 -1.47 20.70 -6.06
C TRP A 165 -0.16 21.04 -6.76
N ARG A 166 0.02 20.60 -8.00
CA ARG A 166 1.20 20.88 -8.83
C ARG A 166 1.07 22.16 -9.66
N SER A 167 -0.13 22.78 -9.72
CA SER A 167 -0.36 24.05 -10.36
C SER A 167 0.34 25.22 -9.63
N ALA A 168 0.47 26.38 -10.29
CA ALA A 168 1.06 27.57 -9.68
C ALA A 168 0.28 27.98 -8.39
N LEU A 169 -1.06 27.96 -8.44
CA LEU A 169 -1.92 28.22 -7.29
C LEU A 169 -1.75 27.14 -6.21
N GLY A 170 -1.65 25.86 -6.61
CA GLY A 170 -1.44 24.75 -5.70
C GLY A 170 -0.16 24.90 -4.89
N LYS A 171 0.94 25.31 -5.50
CA LYS A 171 2.21 25.54 -4.81
C LYS A 171 2.13 26.63 -3.73
N VAL A 172 1.19 27.56 -3.83
CA VAL A 172 0.93 28.58 -2.81
C VAL A 172 0.00 28.05 -1.73
N VAL A 173 -1.06 27.36 -2.12
CA VAL A 173 -2.14 26.90 -1.21
C VAL A 173 -1.74 25.67 -0.39
N THR A 174 -1.01 24.72 -0.96
CA THR A 174 -0.65 23.44 -0.29
C THR A 174 0.12 23.62 1.02
N PRO A 175 1.05 24.58 1.19
CA PRO A 175 1.70 24.81 2.47
C PRO A 175 0.71 25.20 3.58
N PHE A 176 -0.34 25.98 3.24
CA PHE A 176 -1.40 26.36 4.22
C PHE A 176 -2.30 25.17 4.56
N LEU A 177 -2.65 24.34 3.57
CA LEU A 177 -3.36 23.09 3.81
C LEU A 177 -2.51 22.13 4.67
N GLY A 178 -1.22 22.01 4.38
CA GLY A 178 -0.26 21.23 5.19
C GLY A 178 -0.17 21.73 6.63
N PHE A 179 -0.33 23.02 6.88
CA PHE A 179 -0.41 23.58 8.24
C PHE A 179 -1.69 23.12 8.95
N ALA A 180 -2.84 23.13 8.27
CA ALA A 180 -4.12 22.64 8.83
C ALA A 180 -4.06 21.13 9.15
N PHE A 181 -3.37 20.32 8.32
CA PHE A 181 -3.13 18.90 8.58
C PHE A 181 -2.09 18.63 9.67
N ARG A 182 -1.26 19.61 10.04
CA ARG A 182 -0.18 19.49 11.05
C ARG A 182 -0.71 19.18 12.45
N PHE A 183 -1.96 19.47 12.71
CA PHE A 183 -2.66 19.15 13.96
C PHE A 183 -3.45 17.83 13.90
N SER A 184 -3.37 17.08 12.81
CA SER A 184 -4.05 15.80 12.71
C SER A 184 -3.21 14.65 13.30
N LYS A 185 -3.87 13.60 13.82
CA LYS A 185 -3.25 12.34 14.27
C LYS A 185 -2.34 11.72 13.20
N TYR A 186 -2.43 12.14 11.96
CA TYR A 186 -1.76 11.57 10.77
C TYR A 186 -0.48 12.33 10.38
N GLN A 187 0.27 12.86 11.36
CA GLN A 187 1.50 13.63 11.09
C GLN A 187 2.57 12.88 10.26
N ALA A 188 2.66 11.56 10.40
CA ALA A 188 3.61 10.75 9.61
C ALA A 188 3.20 10.70 8.13
N GLU A 189 1.90 10.70 7.84
CA GLU A 189 1.38 10.70 6.47
C GLU A 189 1.65 12.01 5.73
N THR A 190 1.62 13.16 6.44
CA THR A 190 1.88 14.48 5.82
C THR A 190 3.34 14.69 5.42
N LYS A 191 4.28 13.90 5.97
CA LYS A 191 5.72 13.95 5.61
C LYS A 191 6.07 12.98 4.49
N SER A 192 5.19 12.05 4.17
CA SER A 192 5.35 11.07 3.10
C SER A 192 5.19 11.73 1.75
N ARG A 193 5.92 11.23 0.74
CA ARG A 193 5.80 11.73 -0.64
C ARG A 193 4.53 11.18 -1.27
N VAL A 194 3.48 12.00 -1.31
CA VAL A 194 2.24 11.66 -2.02
C VAL A 194 2.35 12.12 -3.46
N LEU A 195 2.28 11.18 -4.40
CA LEU A 195 2.35 11.44 -5.85
C LEU A 195 0.96 11.71 -6.41
N THR A 196 0.90 12.49 -7.49
CA THR A 196 -0.30 12.58 -8.34
C THR A 196 -0.41 11.34 -9.24
N ILE A 197 -1.55 11.13 -9.88
CA ILE A 197 -1.72 10.02 -10.83
C ILE A 197 -0.76 10.16 -12.01
N ASN A 198 -0.51 11.36 -12.51
CA ASN A 198 0.43 11.59 -13.61
C ASN A 198 1.89 11.34 -13.18
N GLU A 199 2.27 11.71 -11.96
CA GLU A 199 3.60 11.39 -11.42
C GLU A 199 3.78 9.87 -11.26
N TRP A 200 2.74 9.15 -10.80
CA TRP A 200 2.76 7.68 -10.74
C TRP A 200 2.93 7.07 -12.14
N ARG A 201 2.17 7.55 -13.13
CA ARG A 201 2.28 7.10 -14.51
C ARG A 201 3.69 7.26 -15.04
N THR A 202 4.24 8.48 -14.94
CA THR A 202 5.61 8.76 -15.40
C THR A 202 6.65 7.87 -14.72
N LEU A 203 6.50 7.63 -13.42
CA LEU A 203 7.43 6.79 -12.65
C LEU A 203 7.37 5.32 -13.09
N LEU A 204 6.17 4.76 -13.21
CA LEU A 204 5.98 3.35 -13.56
C LEU A 204 6.40 3.06 -15.01
N GLU A 205 6.00 3.92 -15.94
CA GLU A 205 6.41 3.82 -17.36
C GLU A 205 7.93 3.99 -17.52
N GLY A 206 8.55 4.90 -16.74
CA GLY A 206 10.01 5.07 -16.72
C GLY A 206 10.78 3.85 -16.22
N LEU A 207 10.11 2.95 -15.49
CA LEU A 207 10.66 1.66 -15.06
C LEU A 207 10.32 0.49 -16.00
N GLY A 208 9.74 0.78 -17.17
CA GLY A 208 9.34 -0.21 -18.16
C GLY A 208 8.08 -1.01 -17.79
N LEU A 209 7.29 -0.49 -16.85
CA LEU A 209 6.02 -1.09 -16.46
C LEU A 209 4.86 -0.49 -17.26
N THR A 210 3.92 -1.32 -17.69
CA THR A 210 2.72 -0.88 -18.38
C THR A 210 1.54 -0.81 -17.41
N ILE A 211 0.93 0.37 -17.26
CA ILE A 211 -0.28 0.52 -16.46
C ILE A 211 -1.46 -0.07 -17.23
N THR A 212 -2.05 -1.12 -16.69
CA THR A 212 -3.18 -1.81 -17.29
C THR A 212 -4.53 -1.28 -16.79
N GLU A 213 -4.57 -0.76 -15.57
CA GLU A 213 -5.79 -0.25 -14.96
C GLU A 213 -5.49 0.78 -13.86
N ILE A 214 -6.32 1.79 -13.75
CA ILE A 214 -6.35 2.73 -12.62
C ILE A 214 -7.79 2.88 -12.16
N VAL A 215 -8.08 2.46 -10.94
CA VAL A 215 -9.38 2.68 -10.29
C VAL A 215 -9.22 3.77 -9.24
N GLN A 216 -9.95 4.85 -9.38
CA GLN A 216 -9.93 5.96 -8.44
C GLN A 216 -11.14 5.88 -7.51
N PHE A 217 -10.92 6.14 -6.24
CA PHE A 217 -11.94 6.30 -5.22
C PHE A 217 -11.94 7.75 -4.74
N PRO A 218 -12.58 8.66 -5.49
CA PRO A 218 -12.83 10.00 -5.01
C PRO A 218 -13.86 9.91 -3.87
N GLY A 219 -13.72 10.70 -2.82
CA GLY A 219 -14.74 10.82 -1.79
C GLY A 219 -16.03 11.37 -2.39
N LYS A 220 -17.18 11.02 -1.81
CA LYS A 220 -18.51 11.43 -2.32
C LYS A 220 -18.74 12.95 -2.37
N LYS A 221 -17.87 13.75 -1.76
CA LYS A 221 -17.92 15.23 -1.70
C LYS A 221 -16.52 15.85 -1.67
N GLU A 222 -15.60 15.35 -2.49
CA GLU A 222 -14.25 15.92 -2.48
C GLU A 222 -14.25 17.31 -3.10
N PRO A 223 -13.83 18.33 -2.34
CA PRO A 223 -13.24 19.49 -2.97
C PRO A 223 -12.05 19.00 -3.81
N GLU A 224 -11.86 19.54 -5.01
CA GLU A 224 -10.76 19.22 -5.94
C GLU A 224 -9.35 19.35 -5.33
N TRP A 225 -9.25 19.56 -4.04
CA TRP A 225 -8.05 19.80 -3.23
C TRP A 225 -7.77 18.68 -2.22
N GLU A 226 -8.65 17.69 -2.05
CA GLU A 226 -8.46 16.59 -1.10
C GLU A 226 -7.69 15.42 -1.70
N LEU A 227 -7.01 14.66 -0.82
CA LEU A 227 -6.33 13.43 -1.19
C LEU A 227 -7.34 12.36 -1.59
N GLY A 228 -7.17 11.79 -2.78
CA GLY A 228 -7.93 10.63 -3.22
C GLY A 228 -7.23 9.31 -2.91
N ARG A 229 -7.88 8.18 -3.22
CA ARG A 229 -7.31 6.83 -3.19
C ARG A 229 -7.38 6.22 -4.56
N ALA A 230 -6.34 5.52 -4.96
CA ALA A 230 -6.32 4.83 -6.24
C ALA A 230 -5.72 3.43 -6.10
N ILE A 231 -6.22 2.53 -6.93
CA ILE A 231 -5.63 1.22 -7.19
C ILE A 231 -5.02 1.29 -8.58
N MET A 232 -3.75 0.94 -8.69
CA MET A 232 -3.01 0.89 -9.95
C MET A 232 -2.56 -0.53 -10.19
N ALA A 233 -3.03 -1.14 -11.28
CA ALA A 233 -2.56 -2.43 -11.75
C ALA A 233 -1.56 -2.23 -12.88
N VAL A 234 -0.40 -2.85 -12.76
CA VAL A 234 0.70 -2.73 -13.72
C VAL A 234 1.26 -4.09 -14.09
N GLY A 235 1.57 -4.27 -15.36
CA GLY A 235 2.24 -5.45 -15.90
C GLY A 235 3.70 -5.15 -16.28
N LYS A 236 4.50 -6.22 -16.30
CA LYS A 236 5.89 -6.19 -16.78
C LYS A 236 5.92 -6.49 -18.27
#